data_3896f6fa6dfa75bb3215d4fcf674d7c0
#
_entry.id   3896f6fa6dfa75bb3215d4fcf674d7c0
#
_cell.length_a   1.000
_cell.length_b   1.000
_cell.length_c   1.000
_cell.angle_alpha   90.00
_cell.angle_beta   90.00
_cell.angle_gamma   90.00
#
_symmetry.space_group_name_H-M   'P 1'
#
loop_
_entity.id
_entity.type
_entity.pdbx_description
1 polymer ?
#
loop_
_entity_poly.entity_id
_entity_poly.type
_entity_poly.pdbx_seq_one_letter_code
_entity_poly.pdbx_strand_id
1 'polypeptide(L)'
;MDIVRFVKNWTLPVSMTAGTVIYLVFAKVPFLAGAAGVMSPVCDKMLPAFMFMILFVTFCKVDFRRLRLTGWHLWIGLFQIILVGTLVGIALGFHLSGHALTMMEALLTCVVAPVAAAVAVVTSKLGGDLEKMTTFTFVSNLITAILIPICFPLIDPSADVSFIDSFAKIFYEVCVVLVVPMAMAYVVKHMLPRLHRRIVSVKDLSYYLWGCSLMMVTGTTVKNICHSGSPVAFIAAIALMGLLVCIAQFSIGRFIGHYFNATVDAGQALGQKNTAFAIWIAYTYLNPLSSVGPGCYILWQNIINSVEIWMYRRKGMERAA
;
A
#
# COMPACT_ATOMS: atom_id res chain seq x y z
N MET A 1 -24.94 21.53 -2.06
CA MET A 1 -23.55 21.01 -2.11
C MET A 1 -23.60 19.73 -2.92
N ASP A 2 -22.87 19.62 -3.99
CA ASP A 2 -22.89 18.45 -4.86
C ASP A 2 -22.24 17.27 -4.11
N ILE A 3 -23.06 16.27 -3.74
CA ILE A 3 -22.65 15.10 -2.95
C ILE A 3 -21.47 14.38 -3.63
N VAL A 4 -21.50 14.29 -4.97
CA VAL A 4 -20.43 13.65 -5.74
C VAL A 4 -19.10 14.40 -5.57
N ARG A 5 -19.16 15.73 -5.61
CA ARG A 5 -17.98 16.59 -5.41
C ARG A 5 -17.46 16.51 -3.97
N PHE A 6 -18.36 16.43 -3.00
CA PHE A 6 -17.98 16.21 -1.60
C PHE A 6 -17.27 14.88 -1.40
N VAL A 7 -17.85 13.76 -1.88
CA VAL A 7 -17.25 12.44 -1.79
C VAL A 7 -15.91 12.38 -2.50
N LYS A 8 -15.77 12.99 -3.69
CA LYS A 8 -14.47 13.08 -4.40
C LYS A 8 -13.41 13.87 -3.64
N ASN A 9 -13.77 14.91 -2.94
CA ASN A 9 -12.82 15.71 -2.17
C ASN A 9 -12.42 15.05 -0.84
N TRP A 10 -13.31 14.23 -0.27
CA TRP A 10 -13.18 13.60 1.03
C TRP A 10 -13.19 12.07 0.97
N THR A 11 -12.74 11.49 -0.15
CA THR A 11 -12.82 10.03 -0.37
C THR A 11 -12.14 9.24 0.74
N LEU A 12 -10.94 9.64 1.18
CA LEU A 12 -10.22 8.93 2.24
C LEU A 12 -11.05 8.88 3.53
N PRO A 13 -11.44 10.01 4.17
CA PRO A 13 -12.24 9.96 5.40
C PRO A 13 -13.62 9.33 5.18
N VAL A 14 -14.28 9.55 4.05
CA VAL A 14 -15.59 8.96 3.75
C VAL A 14 -15.50 7.44 3.64
N SER A 15 -14.54 6.90 2.89
CA SER A 15 -14.37 5.45 2.74
C SER A 15 -13.95 4.78 4.04
N MET A 16 -13.07 5.42 4.82
CA MET A 16 -12.64 4.89 6.13
C MET A 16 -13.80 4.89 7.13
N THR A 17 -14.56 5.99 7.21
CA THR A 17 -15.75 6.06 8.08
C THR A 17 -16.80 5.04 7.66
N ALA A 18 -17.08 4.93 6.36
CA ALA A 18 -18.03 3.95 5.84
C ALA A 18 -17.59 2.51 6.17
N GLY A 19 -16.31 2.16 5.95
CA GLY A 19 -15.78 0.83 6.28
C GLY A 19 -15.90 0.51 7.78
N THR A 20 -15.56 1.48 8.64
CA THR A 20 -15.71 1.35 10.09
C THR A 20 -17.16 1.15 10.50
N VAL A 21 -18.07 2.00 9.98
CA VAL A 21 -19.51 1.94 10.32
C VAL A 21 -20.12 0.62 9.83
N ILE A 22 -19.83 0.21 8.59
CA ILE A 22 -20.32 -1.07 8.05
C ILE A 22 -19.86 -2.20 8.95
N TYR A 23 -18.58 -2.29 9.29
CA TYR A 23 -18.09 -3.34 10.19
C TYR A 23 -18.82 -3.31 11.55
N LEU A 24 -18.91 -2.15 12.19
CA LEU A 24 -19.55 -2.04 13.51
C LEU A 24 -21.04 -2.41 13.47
N VAL A 25 -21.77 -2.04 12.42
CA VAL A 25 -23.18 -2.42 12.22
C VAL A 25 -23.30 -3.93 12.11
N PHE A 26 -22.51 -4.58 11.25
CA PHE A 26 -22.54 -6.03 11.10
C PHE A 26 -22.07 -6.78 12.36
N ALA A 27 -21.15 -6.21 13.14
CA ALA A 27 -20.62 -6.81 14.37
C ALA A 27 -21.55 -6.62 15.58
N LYS A 28 -22.35 -5.54 15.64
CA LYS A 28 -23.14 -5.18 16.81
C LYS A 28 -24.63 -5.45 16.66
N VAL A 29 -25.16 -5.64 15.45
CA VAL A 29 -26.57 -5.90 15.20
C VAL A 29 -26.81 -7.40 15.09
N PRO A 30 -27.46 -8.06 16.08
CA PRO A 30 -27.61 -9.53 16.11
C PRO A 30 -28.32 -10.10 14.87
N PHE A 31 -29.29 -9.38 14.32
CA PHE A 31 -30.03 -9.76 13.11
C PHE A 31 -29.09 -9.91 11.89
N LEU A 32 -27.97 -9.19 11.84
CA LEU A 32 -27.01 -9.21 10.73
C LEU A 32 -25.89 -10.23 10.93
N ALA A 33 -25.83 -10.94 12.05
CA ALA A 33 -24.77 -11.88 12.36
C ALA A 33 -24.62 -13.00 11.29
N GLY A 34 -25.75 -13.52 10.78
CA GLY A 34 -25.74 -14.49 9.68
C GLY A 34 -25.17 -13.93 8.38
N ALA A 35 -25.54 -12.69 8.04
CA ALA A 35 -25.02 -11.99 6.86
C ALA A 35 -23.53 -11.64 7.03
N ALA A 36 -23.07 -11.30 8.22
CA ALA A 36 -21.67 -11.03 8.54
C ALA A 36 -20.78 -12.26 8.28
N GLY A 37 -21.27 -13.47 8.66
CA GLY A 37 -20.56 -14.73 8.42
C GLY A 37 -20.32 -15.03 6.94
N VAL A 38 -21.24 -14.62 6.05
CA VAL A 38 -21.09 -14.78 4.60
C VAL A 38 -20.26 -13.63 4.01
N MET A 39 -20.47 -12.41 4.46
CA MET A 39 -19.83 -11.21 3.90
C MET A 39 -18.33 -11.16 4.18
N SER A 40 -17.88 -11.56 5.38
CA SER A 40 -16.46 -11.49 5.73
C SER A 40 -15.57 -12.30 4.78
N PRO A 41 -15.80 -13.59 4.50
CA PRO A 41 -15.01 -14.34 3.54
C PRO A 41 -15.07 -13.80 2.11
N VAL A 42 -16.21 -13.20 1.72
CA VAL A 42 -16.35 -12.56 0.41
C VAL A 42 -15.46 -11.33 0.32
N CYS A 43 -15.47 -10.45 1.35
CA CYS A 43 -14.60 -9.29 1.40
C CYS A 43 -13.11 -9.67 1.37
N ASP A 44 -12.71 -10.70 2.11
CA ASP A 44 -11.33 -11.18 2.17
C ASP A 44 -10.82 -11.63 0.79
N LYS A 45 -11.68 -12.28 -0.02
CA LYS A 45 -11.36 -12.68 -1.42
C LYS A 45 -11.46 -11.54 -2.43
N MET A 46 -12.35 -10.58 -2.21
CA MET A 46 -12.53 -9.44 -3.11
C MET A 46 -11.37 -8.45 -3.02
N LEU A 47 -10.72 -8.31 -1.86
CA LEU A 47 -9.67 -7.32 -1.67
C LEU A 47 -8.48 -7.50 -2.63
N PRO A 48 -7.89 -8.70 -2.80
CA PRO A 48 -6.88 -8.94 -3.84
C PRO A 48 -7.36 -8.64 -5.25
N ALA A 49 -8.64 -8.96 -5.57
CA ALA A 49 -9.23 -8.67 -6.86
C ALA A 49 -9.35 -7.16 -7.13
N PHE A 50 -9.75 -6.36 -6.14
CA PHE A 50 -9.75 -4.90 -6.25
C PHE A 50 -8.34 -4.36 -6.46
N MET A 51 -7.34 -4.86 -5.72
CA MET A 51 -5.94 -4.44 -5.88
C MET A 51 -5.41 -4.77 -7.27
N PHE A 52 -5.69 -5.99 -7.76
CA PHE A 52 -5.39 -6.40 -9.13
C PHE A 52 -5.98 -5.42 -10.15
N MET A 53 -7.28 -5.13 -10.04
CA MET A 53 -7.99 -4.22 -10.95
C MET A 53 -7.46 -2.79 -10.89
N ILE A 54 -7.12 -2.27 -9.70
CA ILE A 54 -6.52 -0.93 -9.55
C ILE A 54 -5.20 -0.86 -10.31
N LEU A 55 -4.30 -1.84 -10.09
CA LEU A 55 -3.01 -1.89 -10.77
C LEU A 55 -3.17 -2.08 -12.27
N PHE A 56 -4.03 -3.01 -12.70
CA PHE A 56 -4.31 -3.26 -14.11
C PHE A 56 -4.79 -2.00 -14.85
N VAL A 57 -5.80 -1.30 -14.30
CA VAL A 57 -6.32 -0.07 -14.90
C VAL A 57 -5.27 1.04 -14.87
N THR A 58 -4.48 1.13 -13.80
CA THR A 58 -3.40 2.11 -13.70
C THR A 58 -2.33 1.87 -14.77
N PHE A 59 -1.88 0.62 -14.91
CA PHE A 59 -0.85 0.27 -15.90
C PHE A 59 -1.35 0.33 -17.35
N CYS A 60 -2.64 0.16 -17.60
CA CYS A 60 -3.21 0.42 -18.93
C CYS A 60 -3.02 1.88 -19.37
N LYS A 61 -2.92 2.83 -18.44
CA LYS A 61 -2.71 4.25 -18.73
C LYS A 61 -1.25 4.64 -18.94
N VAL A 62 -0.31 3.70 -18.70
CA VAL A 62 1.13 3.95 -18.77
C VAL A 62 1.65 3.86 -20.20
N ASP A 63 2.57 4.76 -20.57
CA ASP A 63 3.36 4.62 -21.80
C ASP A 63 4.67 3.87 -21.52
N PHE A 64 4.67 2.57 -21.80
CA PHE A 64 5.81 1.68 -21.58
C PHE A 64 7.09 2.09 -22.35
N ARG A 65 6.97 2.87 -23.42
CA ARG A 65 8.11 3.34 -24.23
C ARG A 65 8.90 4.45 -23.53
N ARG A 66 8.29 5.10 -22.55
CA ARG A 66 8.88 6.21 -21.80
C ARG A 66 9.49 5.77 -20.46
N LEU A 67 9.36 4.50 -20.11
CA LEU A 67 9.93 3.97 -18.88
C LEU A 67 11.47 3.97 -18.97
N ARG A 68 12.11 4.72 -18.06
CA ARG A 68 13.58 4.82 -17.98
C ARG A 68 14.03 4.70 -16.54
N LEU A 69 14.95 3.78 -16.30
CA LEU A 69 15.64 3.67 -15.02
C LEU A 69 16.59 4.86 -14.84
N THR A 70 16.65 5.35 -13.61
CA THR A 70 17.54 6.43 -13.19
C THR A 70 18.28 6.02 -11.91
N GLY A 71 19.37 6.70 -11.57
CA GLY A 71 20.20 6.35 -10.43
C GLY A 71 19.42 6.30 -9.11
N TRP A 72 18.51 7.22 -8.86
CA TRP A 72 17.75 7.24 -7.63
C TRP A 72 16.79 6.03 -7.47
N HIS A 73 16.30 5.44 -8.58
CA HIS A 73 15.48 4.21 -8.53
C HIS A 73 16.28 3.06 -7.89
N LEU A 74 17.56 2.92 -8.31
CA LEU A 74 18.43 1.88 -7.79
C LEU A 74 18.73 2.09 -6.31
N TRP A 75 19.04 3.32 -5.91
CA TRP A 75 19.36 3.63 -4.51
C TRP A 75 18.17 3.49 -3.57
N ILE A 76 16.97 3.91 -3.99
CA ILE A 76 15.73 3.72 -3.21
C ILE A 76 15.40 2.22 -3.11
N GLY A 77 15.50 1.48 -4.22
CA GLY A 77 15.29 0.03 -4.22
C GLY A 77 16.29 -0.70 -3.32
N LEU A 78 17.58 -0.37 -3.44
CA LEU A 78 18.62 -0.95 -2.60
C LEU A 78 18.42 -0.62 -1.11
N PHE A 79 18.09 0.63 -0.80
CA PHE A 79 17.75 1.03 0.57
C PHE A 79 16.60 0.20 1.13
N GLN A 80 15.53 0.01 0.35
CA GLN A 80 14.38 -0.80 0.77
C GLN A 80 14.80 -2.26 1.04
N ILE A 81 15.60 -2.85 0.16
CA ILE A 81 16.11 -4.23 0.30
C ILE A 81 16.95 -4.37 1.58
N ILE A 82 17.90 -3.46 1.80
CA ILE A 82 18.77 -3.46 2.98
C ILE A 82 17.95 -3.28 4.25
N LEU A 83 17.02 -2.32 4.27
CA LEU A 83 16.18 -2.06 5.43
C LEU A 83 15.32 -3.27 5.78
N VAL A 84 14.66 -3.88 4.80
CA VAL A 84 13.87 -5.10 4.98
C VAL A 84 14.75 -6.25 5.51
N GLY A 85 15.90 -6.49 4.88
CA GLY A 85 16.86 -7.51 5.34
C GLY A 85 17.35 -7.28 6.76
N THR A 86 17.59 -6.02 7.14
CA THR A 86 17.98 -5.63 8.51
C THR A 86 16.86 -5.94 9.51
N LEU A 87 15.60 -5.59 9.21
CA LEU A 87 14.45 -5.85 10.08
C LEU A 87 14.25 -7.36 10.27
N VAL A 88 14.33 -8.14 9.21
CA VAL A 88 14.27 -9.62 9.27
C VAL A 88 15.43 -10.17 10.09
N GLY A 89 16.65 -9.69 9.86
CA GLY A 89 17.84 -10.08 10.64
C GLY A 89 17.71 -9.78 12.12
N ILE A 90 17.12 -8.64 12.49
CA ILE A 90 16.82 -8.28 13.89
C ILE A 90 15.77 -9.25 14.46
N ALA A 91 14.68 -9.52 13.74
CA ALA A 91 13.63 -10.42 14.20
C ALA A 91 14.17 -11.82 14.50
N LEU A 92 15.00 -12.36 13.61
CA LEU A 92 15.62 -13.68 13.76
C LEU A 92 16.73 -13.68 14.82
N GLY A 93 17.63 -12.70 14.80
CA GLY A 93 18.79 -12.64 15.71
C GLY A 93 18.39 -12.46 17.16
N PHE A 94 17.32 -11.75 17.45
CA PHE A 94 16.77 -11.57 18.79
C PHE A 94 15.66 -12.56 19.14
N HIS A 95 15.33 -13.51 18.28
CA HIS A 95 14.25 -14.48 18.47
C HIS A 95 12.95 -13.83 18.94
N LEU A 96 12.53 -12.76 18.27
CA LEU A 96 11.37 -11.98 18.67
C LEU A 96 10.11 -12.87 18.71
N SER A 97 9.27 -12.65 19.73
CA SER A 97 8.01 -13.37 19.92
C SER A 97 6.93 -12.47 20.52
N GLY A 98 5.67 -12.90 20.47
CA GLY A 98 4.53 -12.19 21.05
C GLY A 98 4.41 -10.75 20.51
N HIS A 99 4.20 -9.78 21.40
CA HIS A 99 4.02 -8.37 21.02
C HIS A 99 5.23 -7.76 20.30
N ALA A 100 6.47 -8.19 20.63
CA ALA A 100 7.68 -7.71 19.96
C ALA A 100 7.72 -8.17 18.49
N LEU A 101 7.36 -9.42 18.23
CA LEU A 101 7.24 -9.94 16.86
C LEU A 101 6.13 -9.22 16.10
N THR A 102 4.93 -9.08 16.68
CA THR A 102 3.81 -8.37 16.03
C THR A 102 4.17 -6.92 15.69
N MET A 103 4.92 -6.21 16.56
CA MET A 103 5.42 -4.86 16.29
C MET A 103 6.41 -4.87 15.12
N MET A 104 7.31 -5.86 15.05
CA MET A 104 8.27 -6.00 13.96
C MET A 104 7.59 -6.34 12.63
N GLU A 105 6.59 -7.20 12.64
CA GLU A 105 5.75 -7.52 11.48
C GLU A 105 5.02 -6.27 10.96
N ALA A 106 4.41 -5.49 11.87
CA ALA A 106 3.75 -4.23 11.52
C ALA A 106 4.72 -3.21 10.90
N LEU A 107 5.94 -3.10 11.45
CA LEU A 107 7.01 -2.28 10.90
C LEU A 107 7.44 -2.78 9.51
N LEU A 108 7.70 -4.07 9.40
CA LEU A 108 8.14 -4.70 8.16
C LEU A 108 7.13 -4.50 7.03
N THR A 109 5.83 -4.66 7.30
CA THR A 109 4.77 -4.47 6.31
C THR A 109 4.66 -3.03 5.84
N CYS A 110 4.91 -2.03 6.71
CA CYS A 110 4.98 -0.63 6.31
C CYS A 110 6.18 -0.32 5.40
N VAL A 111 7.27 -1.10 5.49
CA VAL A 111 8.51 -0.87 4.72
C VAL A 111 8.53 -1.67 3.43
N VAL A 112 8.17 -2.97 3.49
CA VAL A 112 8.29 -3.89 2.34
C VAL A 112 7.23 -3.65 1.27
N ALA A 113 6.10 -3.02 1.62
CA ALA A 113 5.03 -2.72 0.68
C ALA A 113 5.55 -1.94 -0.54
N PRO A 114 5.01 -2.22 -1.74
CA PRO A 114 5.37 -1.48 -2.94
C PRO A 114 4.82 -0.05 -2.85
N VAL A 115 5.30 0.79 -3.74
CA VAL A 115 4.80 2.15 -3.84
C VAL A 115 3.31 2.17 -4.25
N ALA A 116 2.57 3.17 -3.79
CA ALA A 116 1.15 3.29 -4.09
C ALA A 116 0.88 3.51 -5.58
N ALA A 117 -0.18 2.92 -6.12
CA ALA A 117 -0.56 3.09 -7.52
C ALA A 117 -0.84 4.57 -7.92
N ALA A 118 -1.26 5.39 -6.97
CA ALA A 118 -1.55 6.81 -7.19
C ALA A 118 -0.32 7.73 -7.06
N VAL A 119 0.85 7.19 -6.68
CA VAL A 119 2.04 7.98 -6.39
C VAL A 119 2.47 8.88 -7.53
N ALA A 120 2.44 8.39 -8.78
CA ALA A 120 2.84 9.16 -9.95
C ALA A 120 2.00 10.45 -10.13
N VAL A 121 0.70 10.36 -9.84
CA VAL A 121 -0.21 11.52 -9.90
C VAL A 121 0.06 12.51 -8.77
N VAL A 122 0.32 12.03 -7.55
CA VAL A 122 0.65 12.88 -6.40
C VAL A 122 1.97 13.60 -6.65
N THR A 123 3.00 12.86 -7.09
CA THR A 123 4.33 13.38 -7.42
C THR A 123 4.26 14.48 -8.49
N SER A 124 3.47 14.26 -9.55
CA SER A 124 3.26 15.27 -10.59
C SER A 124 2.62 16.56 -10.04
N LYS A 125 1.68 16.46 -9.08
CA LYS A 125 1.09 17.64 -8.42
C LYS A 125 2.08 18.40 -7.54
N LEU A 126 3.18 17.79 -7.15
CA LEU A 126 4.28 18.37 -6.38
C LEU A 126 5.44 18.85 -7.27
N GLY A 127 5.26 18.83 -8.60
CA GLY A 127 6.28 19.25 -9.57
C GLY A 127 7.35 18.19 -9.85
N GLY A 128 7.15 16.94 -9.44
CA GLY A 128 8.02 15.83 -9.78
C GLY A 128 7.72 15.20 -11.14
N ASP A 129 8.51 14.19 -11.52
CA ASP A 129 8.50 13.54 -12.83
C ASP A 129 7.57 12.31 -12.83
N LEU A 130 6.43 12.44 -13.49
CA LEU A 130 5.40 11.40 -13.60
C LEU A 130 5.95 10.13 -14.27
N GLU A 131 6.80 10.25 -15.30
CA GLU A 131 7.31 9.11 -16.07
C GLU A 131 8.32 8.30 -15.25
N LYS A 132 9.26 8.98 -14.57
CA LYS A 132 10.22 8.33 -13.67
C LYS A 132 9.52 7.67 -12.50
N MET A 133 8.53 8.36 -11.89
CA MET A 133 7.77 7.77 -10.80
C MET A 133 6.97 6.54 -11.24
N THR A 134 6.39 6.57 -12.44
CA THR A 134 5.73 5.40 -13.02
C THR A 134 6.71 4.25 -13.22
N THR A 135 7.93 4.53 -13.72
CA THR A 135 9.00 3.53 -13.83
C THR A 135 9.33 2.91 -12.47
N PHE A 136 9.45 3.74 -11.42
CA PHE A 136 9.71 3.23 -10.08
C PHE A 136 8.56 2.37 -9.55
N THR A 137 7.32 2.64 -9.91
CA THR A 137 6.18 1.80 -9.52
C THR A 137 6.37 0.35 -10.02
N PHE A 138 6.85 0.15 -11.25
CA PHE A 138 7.18 -1.19 -11.75
C PHE A 138 8.31 -1.84 -10.96
N VAL A 139 9.40 -1.10 -10.75
CA VAL A 139 10.57 -1.59 -9.99
C VAL A 139 10.17 -1.99 -8.57
N SER A 140 9.43 -1.14 -7.90
CA SER A 140 8.95 -1.38 -6.53
C SER A 140 8.06 -2.61 -6.41
N ASN A 141 7.14 -2.81 -7.36
CA ASN A 141 6.30 -4.01 -7.39
C ASN A 141 7.13 -5.29 -7.56
N LEU A 142 8.16 -5.28 -8.43
CA LEU A 142 9.05 -6.42 -8.62
C LEU A 142 9.91 -6.70 -7.39
N ILE A 143 10.48 -5.67 -6.77
CA ILE A 143 11.25 -5.80 -5.53
C ILE A 143 10.37 -6.43 -4.44
N THR A 144 9.17 -5.91 -4.23
CA THR A 144 8.23 -6.42 -3.24
C THR A 144 7.80 -7.86 -3.53
N ALA A 145 7.54 -8.20 -4.81
CA ALA A 145 7.15 -9.55 -5.22
C ALA A 145 8.23 -10.60 -4.91
N ILE A 146 9.48 -10.19 -4.81
CA ILE A 146 10.60 -11.06 -4.42
C ILE A 146 10.80 -11.06 -2.89
N LEU A 147 10.79 -9.88 -2.27
CA LEU A 147 11.12 -9.75 -0.84
C LEU A 147 10.09 -10.42 0.08
N ILE A 148 8.81 -10.25 -0.20
CA ILE A 148 7.75 -10.78 0.68
C ILE A 148 7.80 -12.31 0.80
N PRO A 149 7.83 -13.09 -0.31
CA PRO A 149 7.89 -14.54 -0.22
C PRO A 149 9.15 -15.07 0.47
N ILE A 150 10.25 -14.33 0.45
CA ILE A 150 11.48 -14.67 1.16
C ILE A 150 11.36 -14.34 2.64
N CYS A 151 10.89 -13.14 2.98
CA CYS A 151 10.98 -12.59 4.32
C CYS A 151 9.89 -13.13 5.25
N PHE A 152 8.65 -13.30 4.76
CA PHE A 152 7.53 -13.66 5.62
C PHE A 152 7.63 -15.07 6.20
N PRO A 153 7.96 -16.11 5.40
CA PRO A 153 8.16 -17.45 5.97
C PRO A 153 9.33 -17.56 6.94
N LEU A 154 10.30 -16.63 6.86
CA LEU A 154 11.42 -16.60 7.80
C LEU A 154 11.00 -16.05 9.17
N ILE A 155 10.05 -15.11 9.20
CA ILE A 155 9.65 -14.42 10.45
C ILE A 155 8.56 -15.16 11.17
N ASP A 156 7.59 -15.73 10.44
CA ASP A 156 6.50 -16.53 10.99
C ASP A 156 6.63 -17.98 10.48
N PRO A 157 7.50 -18.80 11.08
CA PRO A 157 7.56 -20.19 10.77
C PRO A 157 6.33 -20.88 11.38
N SER A 158 5.24 -21.02 10.62
CA SER A 158 4.18 -21.97 10.95
C SER A 158 4.83 -23.36 11.07
N ALA A 159 4.82 -23.93 12.27
CA ALA A 159 5.68 -25.05 12.69
C ALA A 159 5.57 -26.31 11.82
N ASP A 160 4.53 -26.43 11.00
CA ASP A 160 4.20 -27.64 10.22
C ASP A 160 4.34 -27.45 8.69
N VAL A 161 4.73 -26.29 8.19
CA VAL A 161 4.82 -26.02 6.73
C VAL A 161 6.26 -25.75 6.31
N SER A 162 6.70 -26.46 5.26
CA SER A 162 8.03 -26.23 4.67
C SER A 162 8.21 -24.78 4.22
N PHE A 163 9.42 -24.21 4.43
CA PHE A 163 9.78 -22.90 3.90
C PHE A 163 9.50 -22.79 2.39
N ILE A 164 9.81 -23.85 1.63
CA ILE A 164 9.61 -23.87 0.17
C ILE A 164 8.13 -23.78 -0.18
N ASP A 165 7.26 -24.49 0.53
CA ASP A 165 5.82 -24.47 0.28
C ASP A 165 5.22 -23.09 0.63
N SER A 166 5.62 -22.54 1.78
CA SER A 166 5.23 -21.19 2.19
C SER A 166 5.71 -20.13 1.17
N PHE A 167 6.98 -20.22 0.77
CA PHE A 167 7.55 -19.35 -0.27
C PHE A 167 6.76 -19.45 -1.58
N ALA A 168 6.53 -20.66 -2.08
CA ALA A 168 5.85 -20.87 -3.36
C ALA A 168 4.42 -20.32 -3.33
N LYS A 169 3.69 -20.57 -2.24
CA LYS A 169 2.32 -20.06 -2.05
C LYS A 169 2.29 -18.53 -2.05
N ILE A 170 3.11 -17.90 -1.20
CA ILE A 170 3.16 -16.44 -1.07
C ILE A 170 3.64 -15.81 -2.38
N PHE A 171 4.66 -16.39 -3.02
CA PHE A 171 5.18 -15.91 -4.31
C PHE A 171 4.10 -15.92 -5.39
N TYR A 172 3.35 -17.02 -5.50
CA TYR A 172 2.25 -17.13 -6.45
C TYR A 172 1.19 -16.05 -6.23
N GLU A 173 0.69 -15.89 -5.00
CA GLU A 173 -0.37 -14.93 -4.68
C GLU A 173 0.11 -13.47 -4.86
N VAL A 174 1.33 -13.15 -4.44
CA VAL A 174 1.91 -11.81 -4.62
C VAL A 174 2.14 -11.51 -6.11
N CYS A 175 2.65 -12.48 -6.87
CA CYS A 175 2.80 -12.31 -8.32
C CYS A 175 1.46 -12.09 -9.03
N VAL A 176 0.42 -12.82 -8.65
CA VAL A 176 -0.94 -12.63 -9.20
C VAL A 176 -1.45 -11.22 -8.94
N VAL A 177 -1.20 -10.65 -7.75
CA VAL A 177 -1.72 -9.33 -7.39
C VAL A 177 -0.85 -8.19 -7.95
N LEU A 178 0.47 -8.34 -7.99
CA LEU A 178 1.38 -7.25 -8.36
C LEU A 178 1.93 -7.36 -9.79
N VAL A 179 2.34 -8.55 -10.23
CA VAL A 179 3.06 -8.73 -11.50
C VAL A 179 2.12 -9.00 -12.67
N VAL A 180 1.13 -9.87 -12.46
CA VAL A 180 0.19 -10.25 -13.53
C VAL A 180 -0.59 -9.05 -14.07
N PRO A 181 -1.10 -8.09 -13.26
CA PRO A 181 -1.79 -6.92 -13.80
C PRO A 181 -0.89 -6.04 -14.67
N MET A 182 0.42 -5.97 -14.38
CA MET A 182 1.38 -5.25 -15.22
C MET A 182 1.52 -5.94 -16.60
N ALA A 183 1.74 -7.24 -16.60
CA ALA A 183 1.86 -8.04 -17.82
C ALA A 183 0.57 -7.99 -18.66
N MET A 184 -0.59 -8.15 -18.01
CA MET A 184 -1.89 -8.06 -18.68
C MET A 184 -2.13 -6.67 -19.27
N ALA A 185 -1.79 -5.60 -18.58
CA ALA A 185 -1.94 -4.24 -19.10
C ALA A 185 -1.09 -4.04 -20.36
N TYR A 186 0.14 -4.57 -20.37
CA TYR A 186 1.01 -4.56 -21.55
C TYR A 186 0.37 -5.32 -22.72
N VAL A 187 -0.11 -6.55 -22.50
CA VAL A 187 -0.78 -7.38 -23.52
C VAL A 187 -2.02 -6.67 -24.05
N VAL A 188 -2.90 -6.19 -23.18
CA VAL A 188 -4.14 -5.49 -23.59
C VAL A 188 -3.84 -4.23 -24.40
N LYS A 189 -2.81 -3.48 -24.01
CA LYS A 189 -2.41 -2.27 -24.75
C LYS A 189 -1.95 -2.59 -26.19
N HIS A 190 -1.20 -3.67 -26.38
CA HIS A 190 -0.58 -4.00 -27.67
C HIS A 190 -1.43 -4.94 -28.53
N MET A 191 -2.16 -5.88 -27.93
CA MET A 191 -2.90 -6.90 -28.65
C MET A 191 -4.42 -6.63 -28.73
N LEU A 192 -4.98 -5.87 -27.80
CA LEU A 192 -6.42 -5.60 -27.70
C LEU A 192 -6.75 -4.10 -27.66
N PRO A 193 -6.41 -3.32 -28.72
CA PRO A 193 -6.51 -1.85 -28.69
C PRO A 193 -7.95 -1.33 -28.51
N ARG A 194 -8.98 -2.11 -28.90
CA ARG A 194 -10.38 -1.75 -28.67
C ARG A 194 -10.73 -1.81 -27.19
N LEU A 195 -10.32 -2.88 -26.50
CA LEU A 195 -10.52 -3.06 -25.06
C LEU A 195 -9.72 -2.01 -24.26
N HIS A 196 -8.45 -1.81 -24.62
CA HIS A 196 -7.59 -0.79 -24.01
C HIS A 196 -8.25 0.60 -24.05
N ARG A 197 -8.76 1.04 -25.21
CA ARG A 197 -9.45 2.34 -25.36
C ARG A 197 -10.66 2.46 -24.45
N ARG A 198 -11.47 1.40 -24.30
CA ARG A 198 -12.62 1.38 -23.38
C ARG A 198 -12.18 1.52 -21.93
N ILE A 199 -11.15 0.79 -21.48
CA ILE A 199 -10.63 0.87 -20.11
C ILE A 199 -10.12 2.29 -19.81
N VAL A 200 -9.30 2.85 -20.70
CA VAL A 200 -8.68 4.16 -20.50
C VAL A 200 -9.70 5.30 -20.58
N SER A 201 -10.82 5.12 -21.32
CA SER A 201 -11.87 6.14 -21.43
C SER A 201 -12.59 6.39 -20.10
N VAL A 202 -12.60 5.42 -19.17
CA VAL A 202 -13.17 5.60 -17.82
C VAL A 202 -12.13 6.28 -16.93
N LYS A 203 -12.15 7.61 -16.89
CA LYS A 203 -11.11 8.45 -16.26
C LYS A 203 -10.88 8.12 -14.80
N ASP A 204 -11.95 7.91 -14.02
CA ASP A 204 -11.89 7.79 -12.56
C ASP A 204 -12.00 6.33 -12.07
N LEU A 205 -11.89 5.32 -12.95
CA LEU A 205 -12.12 3.92 -12.59
C LEU A 205 -11.19 3.43 -11.47
N SER A 206 -9.88 3.67 -11.58
CA SER A 206 -8.92 3.30 -10.54
C SER A 206 -9.23 3.99 -9.20
N TYR A 207 -9.76 5.20 -9.25
CA TYR A 207 -10.12 5.98 -8.08
C TYR A 207 -11.33 5.38 -7.34
N TYR A 208 -12.38 4.98 -8.05
CA TYR A 208 -13.54 4.31 -7.44
C TYR A 208 -13.18 2.94 -6.86
N LEU A 209 -12.39 2.16 -7.59
CA LEU A 209 -11.87 0.88 -7.11
C LEU A 209 -11.03 1.06 -5.84
N TRP A 210 -10.18 2.10 -5.80
CA TRP A 210 -9.40 2.45 -4.61
C TRP A 210 -10.29 2.82 -3.42
N GLY A 211 -11.32 3.63 -3.61
CA GLY A 211 -12.28 3.98 -2.56
C GLY A 211 -12.98 2.76 -1.97
N CYS A 212 -13.43 1.82 -2.81
CA CYS A 212 -14.02 0.56 -2.37
C CYS A 212 -13.01 -0.31 -1.61
N SER A 213 -11.79 -0.45 -2.13
CA SER A 213 -10.71 -1.17 -1.46
C SER A 213 -10.41 -0.58 -0.08
N LEU A 214 -10.32 0.75 -0.01
CA LEU A 214 -10.06 1.46 1.25
C LEU A 214 -11.17 1.23 2.29
N MET A 215 -12.43 1.20 1.88
CA MET A 215 -13.55 0.88 2.75
C MET A 215 -13.43 -0.55 3.31
N MET A 216 -13.07 -1.52 2.46
CA MET A 216 -12.89 -2.91 2.87
C MET A 216 -11.71 -3.09 3.83
N VAL A 217 -10.52 -2.55 3.49
CA VAL A 217 -9.33 -2.66 4.36
C VAL A 217 -9.54 -1.98 5.71
N THR A 218 -10.26 -0.86 5.76
CA THR A 218 -10.56 -0.20 7.03
C THR A 218 -11.46 -1.06 7.89
N GLY A 219 -12.52 -1.65 7.32
CA GLY A 219 -13.39 -2.59 8.03
C GLY A 219 -12.61 -3.78 8.60
N THR A 220 -11.72 -4.38 7.80
CA THR A 220 -10.84 -5.48 8.23
C THR A 220 -9.87 -5.04 9.34
N THR A 221 -9.27 -3.86 9.24
CA THR A 221 -8.37 -3.33 10.29
C THR A 221 -9.12 -3.12 11.60
N VAL A 222 -10.32 -2.53 11.58
CA VAL A 222 -11.16 -2.35 12.78
C VAL A 222 -11.57 -3.70 13.37
N LYS A 223 -11.94 -4.68 12.53
CA LYS A 223 -12.19 -6.07 12.94
C LYS A 223 -11.01 -6.64 13.72
N ASN A 224 -9.80 -6.55 13.15
CA ASN A 224 -8.59 -7.08 13.76
C ASN A 224 -8.27 -6.40 15.11
N ILE A 225 -8.45 -5.10 15.20
CA ILE A 225 -8.31 -4.35 16.46
C ILE A 225 -9.32 -4.85 17.51
N CYS A 226 -10.61 -4.94 17.16
CA CYS A 226 -11.66 -5.35 18.08
C CYS A 226 -11.51 -6.80 18.58
N HIS A 227 -10.94 -7.69 17.79
CA HIS A 227 -10.76 -9.11 18.13
C HIS A 227 -9.37 -9.45 18.67
N SER A 228 -8.43 -8.52 18.67
CA SER A 228 -7.04 -8.78 19.07
C SER A 228 -6.88 -9.10 20.57
N GLY A 229 -7.80 -8.63 21.42
CA GLY A 229 -7.65 -8.70 22.87
C GLY A 229 -6.43 -7.92 23.41
N SER A 230 -5.72 -7.18 22.56
CA SER A 230 -4.49 -6.48 22.92
C SER A 230 -4.77 -5.19 23.68
N PRO A 231 -3.87 -4.78 24.59
CA PRO A 231 -4.00 -3.52 25.31
C PRO A 231 -4.05 -2.32 24.33
N VAL A 232 -4.89 -1.33 24.63
CA VAL A 232 -5.00 -0.09 23.83
C VAL A 232 -3.64 0.60 23.68
N ALA A 233 -2.80 0.55 24.73
CA ALA A 233 -1.44 1.10 24.70
C ALA A 233 -0.56 0.44 23.62
N PHE A 234 -0.70 -0.86 23.40
CA PHE A 234 0.05 -1.57 22.36
C PHE A 234 -0.42 -1.17 20.95
N ILE A 235 -1.74 -1.06 20.74
CA ILE A 235 -2.32 -0.58 19.48
C ILE A 235 -1.86 0.86 19.19
N ALA A 236 -1.85 1.73 20.21
CA ALA A 236 -1.34 3.09 20.11
C ALA A 236 0.17 3.12 19.79
N ALA A 237 0.95 2.19 20.34
CA ALA A 237 2.37 2.05 20.01
C ALA A 237 2.59 1.66 18.55
N ILE A 238 1.79 0.74 18.00
CA ILE A 238 1.83 0.39 16.56
C ILE A 238 1.49 1.62 15.69
N ALA A 239 0.47 2.39 16.07
CA ALA A 239 0.08 3.60 15.34
C ALA A 239 1.18 4.67 15.35
N LEU A 240 1.81 4.88 16.50
CA LEU A 240 2.95 5.81 16.65
C LEU A 240 4.17 5.33 15.86
N MET A 241 4.50 4.05 15.93
CA MET A 241 5.55 3.45 15.10
C MET A 241 5.29 3.70 13.62
N GLY A 242 4.03 3.50 13.15
CA GLY A 242 3.63 3.79 11.78
C GLY A 242 3.88 5.25 11.39
N LEU A 243 3.62 6.22 12.28
CA LEU A 243 3.94 7.64 12.07
C LEU A 243 5.44 7.87 11.91
N LEU A 244 6.24 7.36 12.86
CA LEU A 244 7.69 7.55 12.85
C LEU A 244 8.33 6.96 11.59
N VAL A 245 7.90 5.76 11.19
CA VAL A 245 8.36 5.11 9.96
C VAL A 245 7.93 5.88 8.72
N CYS A 246 6.72 6.42 8.70
CA CYS A 246 6.23 7.24 7.60
C CYS A 246 7.12 8.49 7.41
N ILE A 247 7.36 9.23 8.50
CA ILE A 247 8.24 10.41 8.48
C ILE A 247 9.65 10.02 8.03
N ALA A 248 10.20 8.94 8.58
CA ALA A 248 11.54 8.47 8.24
C ALA A 248 11.65 8.11 6.75
N GLN A 249 10.69 7.36 6.20
CA GLN A 249 10.72 6.96 4.78
C GLN A 249 10.63 8.19 3.85
N PHE A 250 9.73 9.13 4.10
CA PHE A 250 9.67 10.38 3.30
C PHE A 250 10.98 11.17 3.41
N SER A 251 11.56 11.30 4.61
CA SER A 251 12.78 12.06 4.84
C SER A 251 13.99 11.41 4.19
N ILE A 252 14.17 10.11 4.35
CA ILE A 252 15.29 9.35 3.76
C ILE A 252 15.16 9.34 2.24
N GLY A 253 13.95 9.13 1.71
CA GLY A 253 13.71 9.22 0.27
C GLY A 253 14.13 10.57 -0.30
N ARG A 254 13.78 11.67 0.36
CA ARG A 254 14.18 13.03 -0.04
C ARG A 254 15.69 13.23 0.09
N PHE A 255 16.31 12.73 1.14
CA PHE A 255 17.75 12.80 1.31
C PHE A 255 18.48 12.10 0.16
N ILE A 256 18.10 10.86 -0.18
CA ILE A 256 18.65 10.15 -1.34
C ILE A 256 18.38 10.94 -2.62
N GLY A 257 17.14 11.39 -2.83
CA GLY A 257 16.75 12.12 -4.04
C GLY A 257 17.47 13.45 -4.25
N HIS A 258 17.93 14.08 -3.17
CA HIS A 258 18.70 15.33 -3.25
C HIS A 258 19.96 15.18 -4.11
N TYR A 259 20.67 14.07 -3.98
CA TYR A 259 21.88 13.79 -4.77
C TYR A 259 21.61 13.54 -6.26
N PHE A 260 20.37 13.33 -6.66
CA PHE A 260 19.95 13.05 -8.04
C PHE A 260 19.04 14.13 -8.62
N ASN A 261 18.90 15.28 -7.97
CA ASN A 261 17.92 16.31 -8.34
C ASN A 261 16.49 15.78 -8.47
N ALA A 262 16.12 14.80 -7.64
CA ALA A 262 14.85 14.09 -7.64
C ALA A 262 14.24 14.01 -6.22
N THR A 263 14.40 15.08 -5.43
CA THR A 263 14.03 15.14 -4.01
C THR A 263 12.55 14.81 -3.78
N VAL A 264 11.66 15.34 -4.61
CA VAL A 264 10.22 15.07 -4.53
C VAL A 264 9.93 13.63 -4.94
N ASP A 265 10.47 13.22 -6.10
CA ASP A 265 10.23 11.88 -6.65
C ASP A 265 10.66 10.78 -5.69
N ALA A 266 11.91 10.82 -5.21
CA ALA A 266 12.44 9.81 -4.32
C ALA A 266 11.79 9.83 -2.91
N GLY A 267 11.41 11.03 -2.41
CA GLY A 267 10.63 11.16 -1.19
C GLY A 267 9.28 10.47 -1.29
N GLN A 268 8.55 10.72 -2.37
CA GLN A 268 7.28 10.08 -2.64
C GLN A 268 7.43 8.58 -2.93
N ALA A 269 8.51 8.18 -3.61
CA ALA A 269 8.81 6.79 -3.94
C ALA A 269 9.00 5.90 -2.70
N LEU A 270 9.70 6.40 -1.69
CA LEU A 270 9.94 5.64 -0.46
C LEU A 270 8.81 5.82 0.55
N GLY A 271 8.23 7.02 0.65
CA GLY A 271 7.24 7.37 1.68
C GLY A 271 5.81 6.97 1.36
N GLN A 272 5.40 6.97 0.09
CA GLN A 272 4.02 6.69 -0.28
C GLN A 272 3.82 5.22 -0.65
N LYS A 273 3.32 4.43 0.29
CA LYS A 273 3.15 2.97 0.18
C LYS A 273 1.76 2.54 -0.26
N ASN A 274 1.67 1.41 -0.93
CA ASN A 274 0.41 0.71 -1.21
C ASN A 274 -0.09 0.03 0.06
N THR A 275 -0.73 0.81 0.92
CA THR A 275 -1.20 0.38 2.24
C THR A 275 -2.33 -0.65 2.16
N ALA A 276 -3.16 -0.63 1.12
CA ALA A 276 -4.19 -1.66 0.93
C ALA A 276 -3.54 -3.04 0.73
N PHE A 277 -2.50 -3.11 -0.10
CA PHE A 277 -1.69 -4.31 -0.27
C PHE A 277 -0.99 -4.72 1.03
N ALA A 278 -0.39 -3.76 1.74
CA ALA A 278 0.30 -4.02 3.00
C ALA A 278 -0.64 -4.60 4.08
N ILE A 279 -1.87 -4.08 4.20
CA ILE A 279 -2.89 -4.60 5.12
C ILE A 279 -3.28 -6.02 4.74
N TRP A 280 -3.56 -6.26 3.44
CA TRP A 280 -3.94 -7.58 2.96
C TRP A 280 -2.85 -8.62 3.24
N ILE A 281 -1.60 -8.34 2.90
CA ILE A 281 -0.50 -9.29 3.05
C ILE A 281 -0.20 -9.57 4.54
N ALA A 282 -0.25 -8.53 5.39
CA ALA A 282 -0.07 -8.66 6.83
C ALA A 282 -1.16 -9.55 7.45
N TYR A 283 -2.41 -9.26 7.13
CA TYR A 283 -3.57 -10.02 7.63
C TYR A 283 -3.57 -11.47 7.16
N THR A 284 -3.10 -11.73 5.93
CA THR A 284 -3.15 -13.07 5.32
C THR A 284 -2.02 -13.98 5.79
N TYR A 285 -0.82 -13.44 6.01
CA TYR A 285 0.41 -14.22 6.17
C TYR A 285 1.18 -13.97 7.47
N LEU A 286 0.78 -12.99 8.26
CA LEU A 286 1.39 -12.66 9.55
C LEU A 286 0.32 -12.57 10.64
N ASN A 287 0.70 -12.11 11.83
CA ASN A 287 -0.30 -11.84 12.85
C ASN A 287 -1.31 -10.79 12.35
N PRO A 288 -2.63 -11.07 12.37
CA PRO A 288 -3.63 -10.12 11.87
C PRO A 288 -3.54 -8.72 12.49
N LEU A 289 -3.07 -8.60 13.73
CA LEU A 289 -2.88 -7.33 14.41
C LEU A 289 -1.75 -6.49 13.77
N SER A 290 -0.77 -7.11 13.12
CA SER A 290 0.30 -6.40 12.41
C SER A 290 -0.25 -5.50 11.28
N SER A 291 -1.44 -5.83 10.74
CA SER A 291 -2.14 -5.02 9.73
C SER A 291 -2.56 -3.63 10.21
N VAL A 292 -2.59 -3.40 11.53
CA VAL A 292 -2.83 -2.08 12.13
C VAL A 292 -1.72 -1.09 11.77
N GLY A 293 -0.48 -1.55 11.63
CA GLY A 293 0.65 -0.72 11.20
C GLY A 293 0.37 0.00 9.88
N PRO A 294 0.23 -0.70 8.76
CA PRO A 294 -0.13 -0.09 7.48
C PRO A 294 -1.54 0.54 7.49
N GLY A 295 -2.46 0.07 8.34
CA GLY A 295 -3.77 0.68 8.56
C GLY A 295 -3.69 2.10 9.15
N CYS A 296 -2.73 2.36 10.03
CA CYS A 296 -2.43 3.71 10.53
C CYS A 296 -1.54 4.50 9.55
N TYR A 297 -0.60 3.83 8.89
CA TYR A 297 0.30 4.46 7.93
C TYR A 297 -0.43 5.18 6.80
N ILE A 298 -1.58 4.64 6.34
CA ILE A 298 -2.38 5.29 5.30
C ILE A 298 -2.86 6.70 5.72
N LEU A 299 -3.19 6.90 6.99
CA LEU A 299 -3.55 8.23 7.52
C LEU A 299 -2.35 9.16 7.46
N TRP A 300 -1.22 8.71 7.97
CA TRP A 300 0.00 9.51 8.08
C TRP A 300 0.54 9.94 6.72
N GLN A 301 0.66 9.01 5.76
CA GLN A 301 1.11 9.37 4.41
C GLN A 301 0.17 10.35 3.70
N ASN A 302 -1.15 10.27 3.93
CA ASN A 302 -2.10 11.21 3.32
C ASN A 302 -2.07 12.58 3.99
N ILE A 303 -1.81 12.66 5.30
CA ILE A 303 -1.56 13.93 6.01
C ILE A 303 -0.31 14.59 5.44
N ILE A 304 0.82 13.86 5.35
CA ILE A 304 2.07 14.36 4.78
C ILE A 304 1.84 14.86 3.35
N ASN A 305 1.22 14.05 2.48
CA ASN A 305 0.91 14.45 1.11
C ASN A 305 0.05 15.73 1.03
N SER A 306 -0.94 15.85 1.91
CA SER A 306 -1.82 17.02 1.95
C SER A 306 -1.04 18.29 2.35
N VAL A 307 -0.18 18.18 3.35
CA VAL A 307 0.70 19.28 3.79
C VAL A 307 1.68 19.67 2.67
N GLU A 308 2.30 18.69 2.00
CA GLU A 308 3.23 18.95 0.91
C GLU A 308 2.57 19.64 -0.28
N ILE A 309 1.39 19.18 -0.70
CA ILE A 309 0.62 19.81 -1.79
C ILE A 309 0.22 21.23 -1.40
N TRP A 310 -0.20 21.47 -0.17
CA TRP A 310 -0.52 22.79 0.32
C TRP A 310 0.70 23.72 0.30
N MET A 311 1.83 23.27 0.82
CA MET A 311 3.10 24.04 0.82
C MET A 311 3.57 24.36 -0.61
N TYR A 312 3.48 23.39 -1.52
CA TYR A 312 3.87 23.58 -2.93
C TYR A 312 3.01 24.63 -3.62
N ARG A 313 1.68 24.57 -3.42
CA ARG A 313 0.74 25.58 -3.98
C ARG A 313 1.00 26.97 -3.42
N ARG A 314 1.24 27.10 -2.13
CA ARG A 314 1.54 28.37 -1.48
C ARG A 314 2.80 29.01 -2.05
N LYS A 315 3.89 28.25 -2.20
CA LYS A 315 5.14 28.74 -2.83
C LYS A 315 4.93 29.14 -4.30
N GLY A 316 4.06 28.44 -5.03
CA GLY A 316 3.70 28.81 -6.40
C GLY A 316 2.96 30.15 -6.47
N MET A 317 2.05 30.42 -5.54
CA MET A 317 1.34 31.71 -5.45
C MET A 317 2.26 32.86 -5.06
N GLU A 318 3.17 32.65 -4.11
CA GLU A 318 4.17 33.65 -3.67
C GLU A 318 5.17 34.02 -4.77
N ARG A 319 5.41 33.14 -5.76
CA ARG A 319 6.27 33.42 -6.92
C ARG A 319 5.53 34.09 -8.08
N ALA A 320 4.22 34.04 -8.08
CA ALA A 320 3.36 34.63 -9.11
C ALA A 320 2.81 36.00 -8.71
N ALA A 321 2.94 36.41 -7.45
CA ALA A 321 2.62 37.73 -6.89
C ALA A 321 3.86 38.64 -6.86
#